data_3d7a3f344b1b0be6d89aa13cd8393fbf
#
_entry.id   3d7a3f344b1b0be6d89aa13cd8393fbf
#
_cell.length_a   1.000
_cell.length_b   1.000
_cell.length_c   1.000
_cell.angle_alpha   90.00
_cell.angle_beta   90.00
_cell.angle_gamma   90.00
#
_symmetry.space_group_name_H-M   'P 1'
#
loop_
_entity.id
_entity.type
_entity.pdbx_description
1 polymer ?
#
loop_
_entity_poly.entity_id
_entity_poly.type
_entity_poly.pdbx_seq_one_letter_code
_entity_poly.pdbx_strand_id
1 'polypeptide(L)'
;MIKFFRRIRQNLLNKNKVSKYLLYAFGEIILVVIGILIALNLNQRSEQKKAEAKIDAIFEDVLIELENDINRSTEMIYHYRAKDSLASLVLNTNLTYEDYANENSSELWRVPISWDNFNTSISAYNLLLANMDAIPSKYKDALIVLDAVYNRCRPYVEEYNKVIRELTKRIRYDFEENYAWYSESDLKKNKDAIEYRLNNYKYKNKVKSYKQEAFDHRVFIEWYRFYSITAFKEISEILNKPTDSLQFIINYKALDDYVGIYINNASPDTKMNILLEENYLLLKKEGEEDEQLLALSSEQIFFPFNPKNVLYRFNKNDDSGIVTFTEYKGHEATTYTKANSDN
;
A
#
# COMPACT_ATOMS: atom_id res chain seq x y z
N MET A 1 -38.60 -50.20 -5.79
CA MET A 1 -39.07 -49.82 -4.45
C MET A 1 -40.60 -49.66 -4.37
N ILE A 2 -41.23 -48.93 -5.26
CA ILE A 2 -42.70 -48.63 -5.22
C ILE A 2 -43.60 -49.92 -5.19
N LYS A 3 -43.26 -50.98 -5.95
CA LYS A 3 -44.02 -52.26 -5.96
C LYS A 3 -43.96 -53.02 -4.63
N PHE A 4 -42.86 -52.91 -3.89
CA PHE A 4 -42.66 -53.59 -2.59
C PHE A 4 -43.55 -52.92 -1.50
N PHE A 5 -43.53 -51.63 -1.42
CA PHE A 5 -44.35 -50.88 -0.45
C PHE A 5 -45.85 -51.01 -0.75
N ARG A 6 -46.24 -51.07 -2.03
CA ARG A 6 -47.63 -51.29 -2.44
C ARG A 6 -48.14 -52.66 -1.97
N ARG A 7 -47.31 -53.70 -2.03
CA ARG A 7 -47.69 -55.05 -1.55
C ARG A 7 -47.89 -55.13 -0.04
N ILE A 8 -47.06 -54.49 0.73
CA ILE A 8 -47.18 -54.43 2.20
C ILE A 8 -48.43 -53.67 2.56
N ARG A 9 -48.76 -52.57 1.91
CA ARG A 9 -49.93 -51.75 2.11
C ARG A 9 -51.23 -52.54 1.87
N GLN A 10 -51.31 -53.29 0.81
CA GLN A 10 -52.47 -54.17 0.51
C GLN A 10 -52.64 -55.29 1.53
N ASN A 11 -51.58 -55.89 2.00
CA ASN A 11 -51.65 -56.95 3.03
C ASN A 11 -52.11 -56.45 4.42
N LEU A 12 -51.76 -55.21 4.79
CA LEU A 12 -52.17 -54.59 6.05
C LEU A 12 -53.65 -54.17 6.02
N LEU A 13 -54.18 -53.71 4.93
CA LEU A 13 -55.61 -53.38 4.75
C LEU A 13 -56.46 -54.61 4.75
N ASN A 14 -56.10 -55.71 4.12
CA ASN A 14 -56.88 -56.97 4.07
C ASN A 14 -56.96 -57.66 5.42
N LYS A 15 -56.16 -57.30 6.43
CA LYS A 15 -56.18 -57.92 7.80
C LYS A 15 -56.81 -57.03 8.84
N ASN A 16 -57.64 -56.04 8.49
CA ASN A 16 -58.28 -55.07 9.36
C ASN A 16 -57.36 -54.41 10.42
N LYS A 17 -56.05 -54.23 10.12
CA LYS A 17 -55.10 -53.65 11.05
C LYS A 17 -54.85 -52.15 10.70
N VAL A 18 -55.89 -51.33 10.72
CA VAL A 18 -55.88 -49.91 10.37
C VAL A 18 -54.79 -49.11 11.11
N SER A 19 -54.61 -49.40 12.41
CA SER A 19 -53.56 -48.73 13.22
C SER A 19 -52.15 -49.00 12.72
N LYS A 20 -51.84 -50.23 12.33
CA LYS A 20 -50.54 -50.59 11.74
C LYS A 20 -50.34 -49.99 10.36
N TYR A 21 -51.41 -49.84 9.58
CA TYR A 21 -51.38 -49.16 8.29
C TYR A 21 -51.05 -47.65 8.43
N LEU A 22 -51.70 -46.97 9.40
CA LEU A 22 -51.43 -45.55 9.67
C LEU A 22 -49.98 -45.33 10.16
N LEU A 23 -49.46 -46.19 11.04
CA LEU A 23 -48.07 -46.10 11.50
C LEU A 23 -47.05 -46.26 10.35
N TYR A 24 -47.34 -47.20 9.44
CA TYR A 24 -46.52 -47.45 8.27
C TYR A 24 -46.61 -46.28 7.27
N ALA A 25 -47.79 -45.75 6.97
CA ALA A 25 -47.98 -44.58 6.11
C ALA A 25 -47.27 -43.34 6.67
N PHE A 26 -47.31 -43.15 8.00
CA PHE A 26 -46.60 -42.07 8.66
C PHE A 26 -45.06 -42.24 8.52
N GLY A 27 -44.54 -43.43 8.68
CA GLY A 27 -43.10 -43.74 8.45
C GLY A 27 -42.65 -43.49 7.01
N GLU A 28 -43.54 -43.81 6.02
CA GLU A 28 -43.26 -43.55 4.62
C GLU A 28 -43.20 -42.06 4.32
N ILE A 29 -44.09 -41.24 4.92
CA ILE A 29 -44.08 -39.78 4.80
C ILE A 29 -42.79 -39.22 5.41
N ILE A 30 -42.42 -39.65 6.62
CA ILE A 30 -41.18 -39.20 7.28
C ILE A 30 -39.96 -39.52 6.40
N LEU A 31 -39.89 -40.71 5.82
CA LEU A 31 -38.76 -41.11 4.98
C LEU A 31 -38.64 -40.27 3.69
N VAL A 32 -39.79 -39.92 3.09
CA VAL A 32 -39.83 -39.01 1.94
C VAL A 32 -39.39 -37.60 2.34
N VAL A 33 -39.89 -37.08 3.49
CA VAL A 33 -39.50 -35.77 4.02
C VAL A 33 -37.97 -35.71 4.30
N ILE A 34 -37.44 -36.75 4.96
CA ILE A 34 -35.99 -36.85 5.20
C ILE A 34 -35.20 -36.86 3.86
N GLY A 35 -35.67 -37.60 2.85
CA GLY A 35 -35.05 -37.64 1.54
C GLY A 35 -35.03 -36.25 0.87
N ILE A 36 -36.15 -35.51 0.95
CA ILE A 36 -36.23 -34.13 0.42
C ILE A 36 -35.29 -33.19 1.20
N LEU A 37 -35.28 -33.27 2.54
CA LEU A 37 -34.39 -32.43 3.36
C LEU A 37 -32.91 -32.70 3.08
N ILE A 38 -32.53 -33.98 2.88
CA ILE A 38 -31.15 -34.32 2.50
C ILE A 38 -30.83 -33.74 1.12
N ALA A 39 -31.71 -33.89 0.12
CA ALA A 39 -31.51 -33.36 -1.22
C ALA A 39 -31.39 -31.82 -1.21
N LEU A 40 -32.25 -31.11 -0.46
CA LEU A 40 -32.18 -29.68 -0.29
C LEU A 40 -30.86 -29.24 0.38
N ASN A 41 -30.44 -29.92 1.43
CA ASN A 41 -29.18 -29.62 2.13
C ASN A 41 -27.98 -29.82 1.20
N LEU A 42 -27.95 -30.88 0.43
CA LEU A 42 -26.88 -31.14 -0.56
C LEU A 42 -26.85 -30.08 -1.65
N ASN A 43 -28.03 -29.66 -2.16
CA ASN A 43 -28.12 -28.59 -3.13
C ASN A 43 -27.63 -27.25 -2.57
N GLN A 44 -28.09 -26.88 -1.37
CA GLN A 44 -27.64 -25.64 -0.69
C GLN A 44 -26.14 -25.62 -0.49
N ARG A 45 -25.52 -26.74 -0.04
CA ARG A 45 -24.07 -26.84 0.12
C ARG A 45 -23.35 -26.71 -1.22
N SER A 46 -23.91 -27.25 -2.31
CA SER A 46 -23.32 -27.10 -3.66
C SER A 46 -23.36 -25.67 -4.13
N GLU A 47 -24.49 -24.98 -3.96
CA GLU A 47 -24.62 -23.57 -4.35
C GLU A 47 -23.73 -22.65 -3.50
N GLN A 48 -23.62 -22.92 -2.20
CA GLN A 48 -22.71 -22.19 -1.31
C GLN A 48 -21.25 -22.33 -1.77
N LYS A 49 -20.80 -23.57 -2.07
CA LYS A 49 -19.43 -23.79 -2.59
C LYS A 49 -19.16 -23.06 -3.90
N LYS A 50 -20.14 -23.01 -4.81
CA LYS A 50 -19.99 -22.26 -6.06
C LYS A 50 -19.90 -20.76 -5.80
N ALA A 51 -20.69 -20.22 -4.89
CA ALA A 51 -20.65 -18.82 -4.49
C ALA A 51 -19.29 -18.47 -3.85
N GLU A 52 -18.81 -19.30 -2.92
CA GLU A 52 -17.48 -19.15 -2.31
C GLU A 52 -16.36 -19.16 -3.37
N ALA A 53 -16.37 -20.13 -4.29
CA ALA A 53 -15.38 -20.22 -5.38
C ALA A 53 -15.40 -18.99 -6.30
N LYS A 54 -16.59 -18.40 -6.54
CA LYS A 54 -16.71 -17.15 -7.29
C LYS A 54 -16.05 -15.99 -6.55
N ILE A 55 -16.26 -15.87 -5.25
CA ILE A 55 -15.64 -14.83 -4.42
C ILE A 55 -14.12 -15.03 -4.33
N ASP A 56 -13.66 -16.27 -4.13
CA ASP A 56 -12.23 -16.58 -4.11
C ASP A 56 -11.56 -16.15 -5.44
N ALA A 57 -12.21 -16.39 -6.59
CA ALA A 57 -11.71 -15.92 -7.89
C ALA A 57 -11.63 -14.39 -8.01
N ILE A 58 -12.59 -13.64 -7.44
CA ILE A 58 -12.53 -12.17 -7.42
C ILE A 58 -11.35 -11.69 -6.55
N PHE A 59 -11.09 -12.35 -5.41
CA PHE A 59 -9.91 -12.03 -4.60
C PHE A 59 -8.59 -12.39 -5.29
N GLU A 60 -8.57 -13.40 -6.16
CA GLU A 60 -7.41 -13.66 -7.03
C GLU A 60 -7.17 -12.50 -8.01
N ASP A 61 -8.23 -11.94 -8.61
CA ASP A 61 -8.12 -10.75 -9.45
C ASP A 61 -7.63 -9.53 -8.67
N VAL A 62 -8.08 -9.36 -7.41
CA VAL A 62 -7.58 -8.33 -6.49
C VAL A 62 -6.08 -8.50 -6.24
N LEU A 63 -5.59 -9.72 -6.01
CA LEU A 63 -4.16 -9.97 -5.84
C LEU A 63 -3.35 -9.52 -7.06
N ILE A 64 -3.82 -9.80 -8.27
CA ILE A 64 -3.15 -9.39 -9.52
C ILE A 64 -3.10 -7.86 -9.62
N GLU A 65 -4.21 -7.16 -9.32
CA GLU A 65 -4.23 -5.69 -9.31
C GLU A 65 -3.29 -5.10 -8.26
N LEU A 66 -3.30 -5.63 -7.04
CA LEU A 66 -2.42 -5.19 -5.96
C LEU A 66 -0.94 -5.41 -6.29
N GLU A 67 -0.57 -6.56 -6.88
CA GLU A 67 0.81 -6.85 -7.27
C GLU A 67 1.31 -5.84 -8.30
N ASN A 68 0.51 -5.54 -9.33
CA ASN A 68 0.84 -4.54 -10.34
C ASN A 68 1.01 -3.14 -9.71
N ASP A 69 0.09 -2.75 -8.82
CA ASP A 69 0.14 -1.47 -8.14
C ASP A 69 1.35 -1.37 -7.18
N ILE A 70 1.70 -2.44 -6.47
CA ILE A 70 2.89 -2.51 -5.62
C ILE A 70 4.17 -2.30 -6.46
N ASN A 71 4.28 -2.97 -7.59
CA ASN A 71 5.43 -2.83 -8.49
C ASN A 71 5.52 -1.41 -9.04
N ARG A 72 4.42 -0.87 -9.56
CA ARG A 72 4.36 0.50 -10.08
C ARG A 72 4.65 1.55 -9.01
N SER A 73 4.13 1.38 -7.80
CA SER A 73 4.40 2.28 -6.67
C SER A 73 5.90 2.32 -6.33
N THR A 74 6.58 1.17 -6.41
CA THR A 74 8.03 1.09 -6.18
C THR A 74 8.79 1.94 -7.19
N GLU A 75 8.49 1.83 -8.49
CA GLU A 75 9.11 2.65 -9.54
C GLU A 75 8.88 4.15 -9.30
N MET A 76 7.65 4.52 -8.91
CA MET A 76 7.29 5.90 -8.61
C MET A 76 8.02 6.47 -7.40
N ILE A 77 8.20 5.67 -6.35
CA ILE A 77 8.97 6.05 -5.17
C ILE A 77 10.42 6.35 -5.55
N TYR A 78 11.06 5.48 -6.35
CA TYR A 78 12.43 5.73 -6.85
C TYR A 78 12.51 6.98 -7.73
N HIS A 79 11.53 7.17 -8.63
CA HIS A 79 11.44 8.37 -9.46
C HIS A 79 11.44 9.64 -8.59
N TYR A 80 10.56 9.74 -7.62
CA TYR A 80 10.45 10.94 -6.77
C TYR A 80 11.63 11.11 -5.80
N ARG A 81 12.27 10.03 -5.36
CA ARG A 81 13.53 10.12 -4.59
C ARG A 81 14.66 10.73 -5.43
N ALA A 82 14.80 10.31 -6.68
CA ALA A 82 15.77 10.91 -7.60
C ALA A 82 15.49 12.40 -7.82
N LYS A 83 14.22 12.79 -7.99
CA LYS A 83 13.83 14.20 -8.12
C LYS A 83 14.08 15.01 -6.84
N ASP A 84 13.86 14.44 -5.66
CA ASP A 84 14.18 15.07 -4.38
C ASP A 84 15.69 15.33 -4.24
N SER A 85 16.52 14.36 -4.63
CA SER A 85 17.98 14.50 -4.63
C SER A 85 18.44 15.61 -5.57
N LEU A 86 17.93 15.66 -6.81
CA LEU A 86 18.24 16.71 -7.78
C LEU A 86 17.74 18.10 -7.32
N ALA A 87 16.53 18.17 -6.75
CA ALA A 87 16.02 19.41 -6.20
C ALA A 87 16.86 19.91 -5.02
N SER A 88 17.33 18.99 -4.16
CA SER A 88 18.24 19.29 -3.05
C SER A 88 19.59 19.81 -3.56
N LEU A 89 20.12 19.20 -4.62
CA LEU A 89 21.34 19.65 -5.28
C LEU A 89 21.19 21.10 -5.76
N VAL A 90 20.09 21.40 -6.47
CA VAL A 90 19.79 22.76 -6.95
C VAL A 90 19.68 23.79 -5.83
N LEU A 91 19.11 23.40 -4.67
CA LEU A 91 18.84 24.33 -3.57
C LEU A 91 20.01 24.55 -2.63
N ASN A 92 20.84 23.50 -2.40
CA ASN A 92 21.78 23.45 -1.28
C ASN A 92 23.25 23.47 -1.71
N THR A 93 23.55 23.37 -3.03
CA THR A 93 24.92 23.34 -3.52
C THR A 93 25.21 24.52 -4.46
N ASN A 94 26.49 24.82 -4.61
CA ASN A 94 26.96 25.81 -5.55
C ASN A 94 27.18 25.16 -6.94
N LEU A 95 26.06 24.87 -7.63
CA LEU A 95 26.12 24.43 -9.02
C LEU A 95 26.80 25.46 -9.88
N THR A 96 27.57 25.00 -10.85
CA THR A 96 28.34 25.81 -11.79
C THR A 96 27.69 25.86 -13.16
N TYR A 97 28.21 26.67 -14.04
CA TYR A 97 27.82 26.74 -15.45
C TYR A 97 27.97 25.37 -16.11
N GLU A 98 29.13 24.71 -15.90
CA GLU A 98 29.47 23.41 -16.45
C GLU A 98 28.51 22.29 -16.02
N ASP A 99 27.98 22.37 -14.83
CA ASP A 99 26.97 21.38 -14.34
C ASP A 99 25.71 21.41 -15.19
N TYR A 100 25.27 22.59 -15.64
CA TYR A 100 24.12 22.74 -16.54
C TYR A 100 24.47 22.55 -18.02
N ALA A 101 25.67 22.95 -18.45
CA ALA A 101 26.11 22.82 -19.82
C ALA A 101 26.50 21.39 -20.22
N ASN A 102 26.69 20.51 -19.26
CA ASN A 102 27.05 19.11 -19.46
C ASN A 102 25.97 18.35 -20.26
N GLU A 103 26.39 17.49 -21.19
CA GLU A 103 25.48 16.68 -22.00
C GLU A 103 24.59 15.75 -21.13
N ASN A 104 25.08 15.27 -20.00
CA ASN A 104 24.38 14.41 -19.07
C ASN A 104 23.48 15.16 -18.08
N SER A 105 23.36 16.47 -18.15
CA SER A 105 22.58 17.32 -17.24
C SER A 105 21.05 17.29 -17.46
N SER A 106 20.57 16.46 -18.39
CA SER A 106 19.15 16.47 -18.83
C SER A 106 18.16 16.36 -17.67
N GLU A 107 18.43 15.53 -16.67
CA GLU A 107 17.55 15.38 -15.51
C GLU A 107 17.57 16.61 -14.59
N LEU A 108 18.71 17.32 -14.49
CA LEU A 108 18.81 18.58 -13.76
C LEU A 108 17.94 19.68 -14.41
N TRP A 109 17.92 19.73 -15.76
CA TRP A 109 17.09 20.64 -16.52
C TRP A 109 15.58 20.38 -16.35
N ARG A 110 15.20 19.14 -16.09
CA ARG A 110 13.81 18.69 -15.91
C ARG A 110 13.23 19.02 -14.53
N VAL A 111 14.07 19.40 -13.58
CA VAL A 111 13.61 19.92 -12.30
C VAL A 111 13.28 21.41 -12.48
N PRO A 112 12.11 21.90 -12.13
CA PRO A 112 10.89 21.32 -11.53
C PRO A 112 9.73 21.12 -12.53
N ILE A 113 9.99 20.70 -13.75
CA ILE A 113 9.00 20.66 -14.83
C ILE A 113 8.60 19.24 -15.26
N SER A 114 9.05 18.21 -14.56
CA SER A 114 8.66 16.83 -14.83
C SER A 114 7.78 16.27 -13.73
N TRP A 115 6.81 15.47 -14.14
CA TRP A 115 5.96 14.70 -13.23
C TRP A 115 5.68 13.34 -13.84
N ASP A 116 5.26 12.39 -13.02
CA ASP A 116 4.65 11.15 -13.45
C ASP A 116 3.43 10.87 -12.57
N ASN A 117 2.42 10.19 -13.13
CA ASN A 117 1.19 9.83 -12.42
C ASN A 117 1.29 8.40 -11.92
N PHE A 118 0.93 8.20 -10.66
CA PHE A 118 0.66 6.89 -10.13
C PHE A 118 -0.83 6.56 -10.28
N ASN A 119 -1.15 5.79 -11.33
CA ASN A 119 -2.52 5.34 -11.58
C ASN A 119 -2.72 3.96 -10.96
N THR A 120 -3.74 3.83 -10.14
CA THR A 120 -4.06 2.60 -9.41
C THR A 120 -5.20 1.84 -10.09
N SER A 121 -5.18 0.50 -9.98
CA SER A 121 -6.28 -0.36 -10.42
C SER A 121 -7.39 -0.41 -9.37
N ILE A 122 -8.65 -0.58 -9.78
CA ILE A 122 -9.83 -0.62 -8.88
C ILE A 122 -10.92 -1.59 -9.36
N SER A 123 -10.73 -2.22 -10.50
CA SER A 123 -11.79 -3.00 -11.15
C SER A 123 -12.23 -4.21 -10.32
N ALA A 124 -11.26 -4.96 -9.81
CA ALA A 124 -11.53 -6.12 -8.97
C ALA A 124 -12.14 -5.74 -7.62
N TYR A 125 -11.68 -4.63 -7.02
CA TYR A 125 -12.30 -4.11 -5.79
C TYR A 125 -13.75 -3.69 -6.00
N ASN A 126 -14.07 -3.02 -7.10
CA ASN A 126 -15.46 -2.69 -7.44
C ASN A 126 -16.32 -3.95 -7.63
N LEU A 127 -15.74 -5.02 -8.19
CA LEU A 127 -16.44 -6.29 -8.33
C LEU A 127 -16.68 -6.96 -6.96
N LEU A 128 -15.76 -6.84 -6.01
CA LEU A 128 -15.99 -7.25 -4.61
C LEU A 128 -17.15 -6.48 -3.99
N LEU A 129 -17.17 -5.15 -4.13
CA LEU A 129 -18.25 -4.31 -3.59
C LEU A 129 -19.61 -4.70 -4.15
N ALA A 130 -19.68 -5.06 -5.43
CA ALA A 130 -20.90 -5.53 -6.08
C ALA A 130 -21.38 -6.91 -5.59
N ASN A 131 -20.54 -7.67 -4.86
CA ASN A 131 -20.86 -8.99 -4.31
C ASN A 131 -20.73 -9.05 -2.79
N MET A 132 -20.82 -7.93 -2.09
CA MET A 132 -20.54 -7.80 -0.64
C MET A 132 -21.31 -8.81 0.21
N ASP A 133 -22.60 -9.02 -0.09
CA ASP A 133 -23.47 -9.94 0.66
C ASP A 133 -23.04 -11.41 0.54
N ALA A 134 -22.25 -11.76 -0.47
CA ALA A 134 -21.79 -13.11 -0.72
C ALA A 134 -20.38 -13.38 -0.16
N ILE A 135 -19.70 -12.36 0.37
CA ILE A 135 -18.30 -12.50 0.84
C ILE A 135 -18.25 -13.30 2.13
N PRO A 136 -17.52 -14.43 2.18
CA PRO A 136 -17.35 -15.23 3.39
C PRO A 136 -16.63 -14.46 4.50
N SER A 137 -16.98 -14.77 5.75
CA SER A 137 -16.39 -14.10 6.93
C SER A 137 -14.88 -14.24 7.05
N LYS A 138 -14.28 -15.26 6.41
CA LYS A 138 -12.81 -15.43 6.35
C LYS A 138 -12.08 -14.23 5.75
N TYR A 139 -12.75 -13.40 4.92
CA TYR A 139 -12.17 -12.21 4.28
C TYR A 139 -12.41 -10.90 5.04
N LYS A 140 -12.99 -10.94 6.23
CA LYS A 140 -13.38 -9.73 6.98
C LYS A 140 -12.19 -8.78 7.20
N ASP A 141 -11.05 -9.31 7.63
CA ASP A 141 -9.86 -8.50 7.95
C ASP A 141 -9.23 -7.96 6.66
N ALA A 142 -9.15 -8.77 5.61
CA ALA A 142 -8.71 -8.33 4.29
C ALA A 142 -9.56 -7.17 3.74
N LEU A 143 -10.89 -7.18 3.94
CA LEU A 143 -11.76 -6.07 3.53
C LEU A 143 -11.45 -4.77 4.26
N ILE A 144 -11.06 -4.82 5.55
CA ILE A 144 -10.66 -3.64 6.32
C ILE A 144 -9.40 -3.01 5.71
N VAL A 145 -8.43 -3.84 5.33
CA VAL A 145 -7.19 -3.34 4.72
C VAL A 145 -7.44 -2.84 3.29
N LEU A 146 -8.29 -3.53 2.51
CA LEU A 146 -8.68 -3.05 1.19
C LEU A 146 -9.43 -1.70 1.24
N ASP A 147 -10.25 -1.46 2.27
CA ASP A 147 -10.85 -0.14 2.51
C ASP A 147 -9.77 0.93 2.73
N ALA A 148 -8.71 0.61 3.48
CA ALA A 148 -7.60 1.54 3.66
C ALA A 148 -6.87 1.83 2.34
N VAL A 149 -6.65 0.82 1.50
CA VAL A 149 -6.04 1.00 0.16
C VAL A 149 -6.90 1.92 -0.72
N TYR A 150 -8.15 1.53 -0.93
CA TYR A 150 -8.97 2.11 -2.00
C TYR A 150 -9.76 3.36 -1.59
N ASN A 151 -10.21 3.44 -0.33
CA ASN A 151 -11.05 4.54 0.14
C ASN A 151 -10.31 5.58 0.98
N ARG A 152 -9.13 5.24 1.52
CA ARG A 152 -8.31 6.20 2.30
C ARG A 152 -7.08 6.65 1.53
N CYS A 153 -6.21 5.73 1.08
CA CYS A 153 -4.93 6.10 0.46
C CYS A 153 -5.09 6.55 -1.00
N ARG A 154 -5.85 5.81 -1.81
CA ARG A 154 -6.04 6.11 -3.24
C ARG A 154 -6.51 7.54 -3.52
N PRO A 155 -7.51 8.13 -2.81
CA PRO A 155 -7.94 9.50 -3.07
C PRO A 155 -6.83 10.54 -2.90
N TYR A 156 -5.94 10.37 -1.91
CA TYR A 156 -4.78 11.25 -1.73
C TYR A 156 -3.80 11.12 -2.89
N VAL A 157 -3.50 9.90 -3.33
CA VAL A 157 -2.63 9.68 -4.50
C VAL A 157 -3.20 10.37 -5.74
N GLU A 158 -4.49 10.23 -6.00
CA GLU A 158 -5.17 10.87 -7.14
C GLU A 158 -5.16 12.41 -7.03
N GLU A 159 -5.33 12.94 -5.84
CA GLU A 159 -5.24 14.40 -5.62
C GLU A 159 -3.83 14.91 -5.88
N TYR A 160 -2.80 14.25 -5.33
CA TYR A 160 -1.41 14.67 -5.54
C TYR A 160 -0.91 14.44 -6.97
N ASN A 161 -1.44 13.47 -7.70
CA ASN A 161 -1.26 13.38 -9.16
C ASN A 161 -1.69 14.68 -9.87
N LYS A 162 -2.79 15.32 -9.42
CA LYS A 162 -3.27 16.59 -9.97
C LYS A 162 -2.39 17.75 -9.50
N VAL A 163 -2.10 17.81 -8.21
CA VAL A 163 -1.31 18.89 -7.61
C VAL A 163 0.04 19.03 -8.29
N ILE A 164 0.82 17.94 -8.39
CA ILE A 164 2.14 17.99 -9.02
C ILE A 164 2.08 18.31 -10.52
N ARG A 165 1.08 17.77 -11.23
CA ARG A 165 0.84 18.06 -12.64
C ARG A 165 0.53 19.54 -12.86
N GLU A 166 -0.37 20.12 -12.09
CA GLU A 166 -0.77 21.52 -12.25
C GLU A 166 0.39 22.47 -11.85
N LEU A 167 1.14 22.13 -10.80
CA LEU A 167 2.35 22.88 -10.45
C LEU A 167 3.36 22.90 -11.60
N THR A 168 3.68 21.75 -12.15
CA THR A 168 4.68 21.65 -13.24
C THR A 168 4.21 22.33 -14.51
N LYS A 169 2.92 22.26 -14.87
CA LYS A 169 2.33 23.03 -15.97
C LYS A 169 2.46 24.53 -15.74
N ARG A 170 2.11 25.03 -14.55
CA ARG A 170 2.21 26.46 -14.21
C ARG A 170 3.66 26.94 -14.34
N ILE A 171 4.64 26.12 -13.92
CA ILE A 171 6.05 26.46 -14.05
C ILE A 171 6.48 26.53 -15.52
N ARG A 172 6.01 25.61 -16.37
CA ARG A 172 6.28 25.62 -17.81
C ARG A 172 5.68 26.84 -18.48
N TYR A 173 4.43 27.19 -18.19
CA TYR A 173 3.80 28.39 -18.72
C TYR A 173 4.54 29.68 -18.32
N ASP A 174 5.05 29.76 -17.07
CA ASP A 174 5.88 30.89 -16.69
C ASP A 174 7.19 30.95 -17.51
N PHE A 175 7.80 29.81 -17.85
CA PHE A 175 8.98 29.80 -18.72
C PHE A 175 8.62 30.22 -20.15
N GLU A 176 7.52 29.74 -20.68
CA GLU A 176 7.02 30.05 -22.02
C GLU A 176 6.69 31.53 -22.18
N GLU A 177 6.02 32.12 -21.21
CA GLU A 177 5.58 33.51 -21.30
C GLU A 177 6.68 34.55 -20.99
N ASN A 178 7.63 34.21 -20.14
CA ASN A 178 8.54 35.23 -19.57
C ASN A 178 10.00 35.10 -20.02
N TYR A 179 10.38 34.05 -20.77
CA TYR A 179 11.78 33.79 -21.08
C TYR A 179 11.98 33.43 -22.56
N ALA A 180 12.66 34.33 -23.33
CA ALA A 180 12.91 34.13 -24.74
C ALA A 180 13.71 32.85 -25.07
N TRP A 181 14.60 32.44 -24.17
CA TRP A 181 15.41 31.22 -24.33
C TRP A 181 14.58 29.93 -24.30
N TYR A 182 13.30 29.98 -23.84
CA TYR A 182 12.47 28.77 -23.77
C TYR A 182 12.16 28.15 -25.14
N SER A 183 12.17 28.95 -26.20
CA SER A 183 11.96 28.50 -27.59
C SER A 183 13.22 27.86 -28.23
N GLU A 184 14.39 27.90 -27.59
CA GLU A 184 15.60 27.30 -28.13
C GLU A 184 15.64 25.79 -28.00
N SER A 185 16.21 25.14 -29.02
CA SER A 185 16.27 23.67 -29.08
C SER A 185 17.32 23.07 -28.12
N ASP A 186 18.37 23.81 -27.77
CA ASP A 186 19.46 23.35 -26.91
C ASP A 186 19.74 24.36 -25.79
N LEU A 187 18.98 24.26 -24.72
CA LEU A 187 19.12 25.13 -23.56
C LEU A 187 20.45 24.97 -22.82
N LYS A 188 21.18 23.87 -23.00
CA LYS A 188 22.49 23.63 -22.39
C LYS A 188 23.55 24.55 -22.93
N LYS A 189 23.34 25.12 -24.11
CA LYS A 189 24.23 26.11 -24.73
C LYS A 189 23.78 27.55 -24.53
N ASN A 190 22.59 27.77 -23.99
CA ASN A 190 22.05 29.09 -23.76
C ASN A 190 22.51 29.67 -22.42
N LYS A 191 23.32 30.72 -22.48
CA LYS A 191 23.87 31.36 -21.28
C LYS A 191 22.80 31.92 -20.36
N ASP A 192 21.80 32.61 -20.90
CA ASP A 192 20.77 33.24 -20.10
C ASP A 192 19.87 32.19 -19.37
N ALA A 193 19.63 31.06 -20.03
CA ALA A 193 18.89 29.94 -19.43
C ALA A 193 19.66 29.30 -18.28
N ILE A 194 20.99 29.17 -18.41
CA ILE A 194 21.84 28.63 -17.33
C ILE A 194 21.95 29.66 -16.20
N GLU A 195 22.23 30.92 -16.48
CA GLU A 195 22.29 32.00 -15.49
C GLU A 195 20.98 32.12 -14.69
N TYR A 196 19.83 32.01 -15.35
CA TYR A 196 18.52 31.99 -14.67
C TYR A 196 18.44 30.89 -13.66
N ARG A 197 18.86 29.65 -13.98
CA ARG A 197 18.81 28.51 -13.10
C ARG A 197 19.79 28.61 -11.93
N LEU A 198 20.96 29.16 -12.18
CA LEU A 198 21.99 29.34 -11.15
C LEU A 198 21.60 30.41 -10.13
N ASN A 199 21.19 31.58 -10.62
CA ASN A 199 21.21 32.80 -9.82
C ASN A 199 19.81 33.37 -9.49
N ASN A 200 18.76 32.95 -10.21
CA ASN A 200 17.45 33.57 -10.05
C ASN A 200 16.67 32.97 -8.87
N TYR A 201 16.34 33.77 -7.87
CA TYR A 201 15.56 33.35 -6.71
C TYR A 201 14.17 32.79 -7.07
N LYS A 202 13.55 33.29 -8.18
CA LYS A 202 12.25 32.78 -8.63
C LYS A 202 12.35 31.32 -9.08
N TYR A 203 13.48 30.95 -9.71
CA TYR A 203 13.74 29.55 -10.05
C TYR A 203 13.92 28.70 -8.80
N LYS A 204 14.72 29.16 -7.84
CA LYS A 204 14.92 28.45 -6.57
C LYS A 204 13.60 28.25 -5.82
N ASN A 205 12.71 29.26 -5.82
CA ASN A 205 11.38 29.13 -5.23
C ASN A 205 10.52 28.08 -5.94
N LYS A 206 10.56 28.00 -7.28
CA LYS A 206 9.88 26.96 -8.06
C LYS A 206 10.38 25.57 -7.72
N VAL A 207 11.71 25.40 -7.62
CA VAL A 207 12.32 24.13 -7.23
C VAL A 207 11.94 23.74 -5.81
N LYS A 208 11.90 24.70 -4.88
CA LYS A 208 11.47 24.44 -3.49
C LYS A 208 10.01 23.98 -3.43
N SER A 209 9.11 24.66 -4.13
CA SER A 209 7.69 24.27 -4.20
C SER A 209 7.53 22.89 -4.82
N TYR A 210 8.23 22.63 -5.94
CA TYR A 210 8.23 21.31 -6.58
C TYR A 210 8.73 20.21 -5.66
N LYS A 211 9.84 20.45 -4.95
CA LYS A 211 10.40 19.48 -3.99
C LYS A 211 9.38 19.09 -2.91
N GLN A 212 8.66 20.10 -2.39
CA GLN A 212 7.65 19.86 -1.37
C GLN A 212 6.49 19.00 -1.90
N GLU A 213 5.87 19.38 -3.01
CA GLU A 213 4.74 18.65 -3.57
C GLU A 213 5.15 17.23 -4.06
N ALA A 214 6.36 17.09 -4.60
CA ALA A 214 6.92 15.79 -4.98
C ALA A 214 7.18 14.88 -3.76
N PHE A 215 7.62 15.44 -2.64
CA PHE A 215 7.78 14.73 -1.39
C PHE A 215 6.43 14.25 -0.86
N ASP A 216 5.43 15.12 -0.79
CA ASP A 216 4.10 14.78 -0.28
C ASP A 216 3.42 13.71 -1.17
N HIS A 217 3.54 13.86 -2.50
CA HIS A 217 3.05 12.84 -3.44
C HIS A 217 3.71 11.48 -3.20
N ARG A 218 5.04 11.45 -3.03
CA ARG A 218 5.77 10.22 -2.73
C ARG A 218 5.30 9.58 -1.43
N VAL A 219 5.07 10.36 -0.38
CA VAL A 219 4.57 9.87 0.93
C VAL A 219 3.24 9.14 0.77
N PHE A 220 2.28 9.71 0.01
CA PHE A 220 0.99 9.06 -0.21
C PHE A 220 1.09 7.79 -1.08
N ILE A 221 2.02 7.75 -2.05
CA ILE A 221 2.32 6.52 -2.80
C ILE A 221 2.93 5.46 -1.86
N GLU A 222 3.80 5.84 -0.95
CA GLU A 222 4.39 4.95 0.05
C GLU A 222 3.30 4.37 0.98
N TRP A 223 2.33 5.17 1.43
CA TRP A 223 1.18 4.69 2.21
C TRP A 223 0.31 3.71 1.42
N TYR A 224 -0.05 4.08 0.18
CA TYR A 224 -0.81 3.20 -0.69
C TYR A 224 -0.12 1.84 -0.85
N ARG A 225 1.18 1.87 -1.16
CA ARG A 225 1.99 0.66 -1.31
C ARG A 225 2.00 -0.21 -0.06
N PHE A 226 2.15 0.42 1.11
CA PHE A 226 2.16 -0.27 2.38
C PHE A 226 0.86 -1.07 2.62
N TYR A 227 -0.29 -0.40 2.53
CA TYR A 227 -1.57 -1.07 2.71
C TYR A 227 -1.84 -2.11 1.61
N SER A 228 -1.38 -1.88 0.38
CA SER A 228 -1.48 -2.85 -0.71
C SER A 228 -0.69 -4.13 -0.41
N ILE A 229 0.52 -4.02 0.14
CA ILE A 229 1.33 -5.18 0.57
C ILE A 229 0.63 -5.93 1.71
N THR A 230 0.08 -5.21 2.68
CA THR A 230 -0.64 -5.83 3.79
C THR A 230 -1.87 -6.59 3.30
N ALA A 231 -2.70 -5.97 2.44
CA ALA A 231 -3.86 -6.62 1.84
C ALA A 231 -3.46 -7.85 0.99
N PHE A 232 -2.39 -7.73 0.20
CA PHE A 232 -1.87 -8.83 -0.60
C PHE A 232 -1.49 -10.03 0.26
N LYS A 233 -0.77 -9.83 1.36
CA LYS A 233 -0.38 -10.89 2.29
C LYS A 233 -1.60 -11.58 2.91
N GLU A 234 -2.52 -10.82 3.48
CA GLU A 234 -3.72 -11.38 4.10
C GLU A 234 -4.56 -12.20 3.12
N ILE A 235 -4.79 -11.67 1.91
CA ILE A 235 -5.56 -12.39 0.89
C ILE A 235 -4.82 -13.64 0.43
N SER A 236 -3.50 -13.56 0.24
CA SER A 236 -2.67 -14.71 -0.17
C SER A 236 -2.72 -15.83 0.86
N GLU A 237 -2.67 -15.52 2.16
CA GLU A 237 -2.80 -16.49 3.25
C GLU A 237 -4.16 -17.18 3.24
N ILE A 238 -5.27 -16.43 3.08
CA ILE A 238 -6.63 -16.96 3.01
C ILE A 238 -6.80 -17.91 1.80
N LEU A 239 -6.18 -17.56 0.67
CA LEU A 239 -6.24 -18.34 -0.57
C LEU A 239 -5.17 -19.44 -0.67
N ASN A 240 -4.29 -19.56 0.34
CA ASN A 240 -3.11 -20.44 0.30
C ASN A 240 -2.23 -20.21 -0.94
N LYS A 241 -2.04 -18.95 -1.33
CA LYS A 241 -1.15 -18.56 -2.44
C LYS A 241 0.23 -18.20 -1.90
N PRO A 242 1.31 -18.45 -2.69
CA PRO A 242 2.64 -18.00 -2.31
C PRO A 242 2.73 -16.48 -2.33
N THR A 243 3.50 -15.92 -1.42
CA THR A 243 3.78 -14.47 -1.36
C THR A 243 5.12 -14.09 -1.98
N ASP A 244 5.86 -15.07 -2.48
CA ASP A 244 7.23 -14.94 -2.99
C ASP A 244 7.33 -14.12 -4.29
N SER A 245 6.21 -13.93 -4.99
CA SER A 245 6.14 -13.08 -6.19
C SER A 245 6.41 -11.60 -5.86
N LEU A 246 6.13 -11.17 -4.63
CA LEU A 246 6.53 -9.86 -4.17
C LEU A 246 8.03 -9.89 -3.85
N GLN A 247 8.88 -9.56 -4.82
CA GLN A 247 10.35 -9.43 -4.65
C GLN A 247 10.75 -8.41 -3.57
N PHE A 248 9.78 -7.76 -2.95
CA PHE A 248 9.91 -6.69 -1.96
C PHE A 248 9.37 -7.08 -0.59
N ILE A 249 9.24 -8.38 -0.30
CA ILE A 249 9.00 -8.83 1.07
C ILE A 249 10.22 -8.41 1.88
N ILE A 250 9.96 -7.52 2.82
CA ILE A 250 10.96 -6.96 3.72
C ILE A 250 11.74 -8.12 4.34
N ASN A 251 13.06 -8.09 4.17
CA ASN A 251 13.92 -9.00 4.88
C ASN A 251 13.89 -8.62 6.37
N TYR A 252 13.05 -9.29 7.14
CA TYR A 252 12.87 -9.01 8.58
C TYR A 252 14.19 -9.10 9.37
N LYS A 253 15.17 -9.87 8.89
CA LYS A 253 16.51 -9.90 9.51
C LYS A 253 17.21 -8.55 9.47
N ALA A 254 16.88 -7.67 8.54
CA ALA A 254 17.43 -6.32 8.51
C ALA A 254 16.79 -5.39 9.55
N LEU A 255 15.67 -5.75 10.17
CA LEU A 255 15.04 -4.95 11.23
C LEU A 255 15.81 -5.00 12.53
N ASP A 256 16.55 -6.07 12.81
CA ASP A 256 17.41 -6.18 14.01
C ASP A 256 18.45 -5.05 14.09
N ASP A 257 18.93 -4.55 12.96
CA ASP A 257 19.85 -3.43 12.88
C ASP A 257 19.28 -2.14 13.49
N TYR A 258 17.96 -1.99 13.50
CA TYR A 258 17.27 -0.79 13.99
C TYR A 258 16.82 -0.89 15.45
N VAL A 259 16.89 -2.06 16.07
CA VAL A 259 16.52 -2.25 17.48
C VAL A 259 17.51 -1.53 18.39
N GLY A 260 17.00 -0.77 19.36
CA GLY A 260 17.85 -0.10 20.36
C GLY A 260 17.27 1.19 20.91
N ILE A 261 18.05 1.84 21.76
CA ILE A 261 17.72 3.13 22.37
C ILE A 261 18.26 4.25 21.47
N TYR A 262 17.41 5.22 21.18
CA TYR A 262 17.72 6.39 20.37
C TYR A 262 17.60 7.67 21.20
N ILE A 263 18.62 8.50 21.14
CA ILE A 263 18.74 9.75 21.91
C ILE A 263 18.52 10.91 20.95
N ASN A 264 17.65 11.84 21.33
CA ASN A 264 17.39 13.05 20.55
C ASN A 264 18.65 13.93 20.49
N ASN A 265 19.06 14.28 19.26
CA ASN A 265 20.28 15.05 19.04
C ASN A 265 20.18 16.49 19.59
N ALA A 266 18.97 17.08 19.64
CA ALA A 266 18.73 18.44 20.16
C ALA A 266 18.39 18.45 21.64
N SER A 267 17.88 17.35 22.21
CA SER A 267 17.45 17.22 23.60
C SER A 267 17.83 15.85 24.15
N PRO A 268 19.07 15.67 24.66
CA PRO A 268 19.60 14.35 25.06
C PRO A 268 18.81 13.62 26.14
N ASP A 269 17.99 14.35 26.92
CA ASP A 269 17.11 13.75 27.93
C ASP A 269 15.90 13.02 27.29
N THR A 270 15.58 13.33 26.03
CA THR A 270 14.50 12.68 25.29
C THR A 270 15.03 11.42 24.63
N LYS A 271 14.50 10.27 25.05
CA LYS A 271 14.88 8.95 24.54
C LYS A 271 13.69 8.23 23.94
N MET A 272 13.97 7.41 22.96
CA MET A 272 13.02 6.47 22.37
C MET A 272 13.61 5.07 22.41
N ASN A 273 12.78 4.07 22.61
CA ASN A 273 13.19 2.68 22.52
C ASN A 273 12.51 2.01 21.34
N ILE A 274 13.28 1.37 20.47
CA ILE A 274 12.79 0.62 19.33
C ILE A 274 13.04 -0.85 19.57
N LEU A 275 11.96 -1.62 19.59
CA LEU A 275 11.97 -3.06 19.80
C LEU A 275 11.53 -3.77 18.52
N LEU A 276 11.96 -5.00 18.33
CA LEU A 276 11.44 -5.89 17.30
C LEU A 276 10.38 -6.79 17.95
N GLU A 277 9.16 -6.75 17.47
CA GLU A 277 8.08 -7.65 17.86
C GLU A 277 7.59 -8.40 16.61
N GLU A 278 7.67 -9.73 16.63
CA GLU A 278 7.35 -10.61 15.50
C GLU A 278 7.99 -10.14 14.18
N ASN A 279 7.28 -9.31 13.42
CA ASN A 279 7.66 -8.88 12.08
C ASN A 279 7.62 -7.34 11.90
N TYR A 280 7.55 -6.57 12.98
CA TYR A 280 7.50 -5.11 12.95
C TYR A 280 8.33 -4.48 14.05
N LEU A 281 8.69 -3.22 13.86
CA LEU A 281 9.34 -2.44 14.90
C LEU A 281 8.29 -1.76 15.78
N LEU A 282 8.48 -1.83 17.10
CA LEU A 282 7.65 -1.13 18.08
C LEU A 282 8.43 0.05 18.64
N LEU A 283 7.90 1.26 18.42
CA LEU A 283 8.45 2.50 18.96
C LEU A 283 7.82 2.81 20.31
N LYS A 284 8.63 2.94 21.35
CA LYS A 284 8.21 3.32 22.70
C LYS A 284 8.79 4.67 23.07
N LYS A 285 7.91 5.60 23.40
CA LYS A 285 8.23 6.92 23.93
C LYS A 285 7.69 7.04 25.34
N GLU A 286 8.45 7.68 26.23
CA GLU A 286 8.00 7.88 27.62
C GLU A 286 6.75 8.77 27.66
N GLY A 287 5.66 8.25 28.26
CA GLY A 287 4.38 8.96 28.38
C GLY A 287 3.48 8.93 27.14
N GLU A 288 3.86 8.25 26.07
CA GLU A 288 3.04 8.03 24.88
C GLU A 288 2.63 6.54 24.76
N GLU A 289 1.59 6.28 23.98
CA GLU A 289 1.22 4.92 23.60
C GLU A 289 2.27 4.30 22.68
N ASP A 290 2.51 3.01 22.83
CA ASP A 290 3.42 2.25 21.97
C ASP A 290 2.96 2.33 20.50
N GLU A 291 3.86 2.63 19.59
CA GLU A 291 3.55 2.85 18.19
C GLU A 291 4.18 1.78 17.31
N GLN A 292 3.33 1.02 16.62
CA GLN A 292 3.79 0.02 15.67
C GLN A 292 4.32 0.71 14.41
N LEU A 293 5.56 0.42 14.04
CA LEU A 293 6.21 0.94 12.84
C LEU A 293 6.22 -0.13 11.74
N LEU A 294 5.67 0.24 10.62
CA LEU A 294 5.53 -0.64 9.46
C LEU A 294 6.52 -0.22 8.38
N ALA A 295 7.37 -1.15 7.96
CA ALA A 295 8.36 -0.87 6.94
C ALA A 295 7.73 -0.73 5.55
N LEU A 296 8.03 0.38 4.85
CA LEU A 296 7.54 0.67 3.50
C LEU A 296 8.44 0.17 2.38
N SER A 297 9.70 -0.02 2.68
CA SER A 297 10.68 -0.49 1.72
C SER A 297 11.77 -1.28 2.44
N SER A 298 12.54 -2.06 1.69
CA SER A 298 13.77 -2.69 2.19
C SER A 298 14.79 -1.70 2.75
N GLU A 299 14.57 -0.41 2.53
CA GLU A 299 15.51 0.67 2.78
C GLU A 299 14.97 1.72 3.76
N GLN A 300 14.65 1.33 5.02
CA GLN A 300 14.76 2.34 6.08
C GLN A 300 13.58 3.31 6.29
N ILE A 301 12.44 3.20 5.60
CA ILE A 301 11.29 4.08 5.83
C ILE A 301 10.17 3.34 6.52
N PHE A 302 9.67 3.91 7.60
CA PHE A 302 8.62 3.34 8.43
C PHE A 302 7.50 4.34 8.66
N PHE A 303 6.27 3.83 8.75
CA PHE A 303 5.11 4.61 9.15
C PHE A 303 4.48 4.04 10.41
N PRO A 304 3.86 4.88 11.25
CA PRO A 304 3.01 4.38 12.31
C PRO A 304 1.80 3.66 11.73
N PHE A 305 1.39 2.58 12.37
CA PHE A 305 0.17 1.84 12.01
C PHE A 305 -1.09 2.73 12.06
N ASN A 306 -1.14 3.66 13.01
CA ASN A 306 -2.15 4.71 13.03
C ASN A 306 -1.65 5.90 12.21
N PRO A 307 -2.35 6.34 11.15
CA PRO A 307 -1.94 7.45 10.32
C PRO A 307 -2.01 8.77 11.09
N LYS A 308 -0.94 9.05 11.78
CA LYS A 308 -0.59 10.40 12.22
C LYS A 308 0.32 10.92 11.11
N ASN A 309 0.21 12.10 10.58
CA ASN A 309 1.09 12.72 9.58
C ASN A 309 2.59 12.69 10.00
N VAL A 310 3.09 11.52 10.31
CA VAL A 310 4.44 11.26 10.80
C VAL A 310 5.09 10.21 9.92
N LEU A 311 6.31 10.47 9.52
CA LEU A 311 7.16 9.57 8.79
C LEU A 311 8.42 9.31 9.62
N TYR A 312 8.85 8.09 9.69
CA TYR A 312 10.09 7.70 10.35
C TYR A 312 11.10 7.21 9.34
N ARG A 313 12.34 7.69 9.43
CA ARG A 313 13.42 7.27 8.54
C ARG A 313 14.63 6.85 9.34
N PHE A 314 15.12 5.63 9.11
CA PHE A 314 16.43 5.20 9.58
C PHE A 314 17.49 5.47 8.51
N ASN A 315 18.66 5.88 8.92
CA ASN A 315 19.85 5.96 8.07
C ASN A 315 20.98 5.23 8.79
N LYS A 316 21.67 4.33 8.10
CA LYS A 316 22.88 3.67 8.58
C LYS A 316 24.05 4.26 7.80
N ASN A 317 25.03 4.77 8.51
CA ASN A 317 26.27 5.20 7.89
C ASN A 317 27.18 3.99 7.76
N ASP A 318 27.48 3.59 6.54
CA ASP A 318 28.26 2.38 6.25
C ASP A 318 29.71 2.47 6.77
N ASP A 319 30.29 3.67 6.80
CA ASP A 319 31.69 3.88 7.25
C ASP A 319 31.82 3.86 8.78
N SER A 320 30.85 4.43 9.50
CA SER A 320 30.90 4.54 10.97
C SER A 320 30.04 3.53 11.70
N GLY A 321 29.15 2.83 11.02
CA GLY A 321 28.14 1.94 11.61
C GLY A 321 27.06 2.67 12.42
N ILE A 322 27.09 4.02 12.47
CA ILE A 322 26.12 4.81 13.24
C ILE A 322 24.75 4.74 12.58
N VAL A 323 23.75 4.38 13.35
CA VAL A 323 22.34 4.39 12.93
C VAL A 323 21.66 5.63 13.49
N THR A 324 21.03 6.40 12.62
CA THR A 324 20.18 7.53 13.00
C THR A 324 18.73 7.26 12.65
N PHE A 325 17.83 7.83 13.42
CA PHE A 325 16.40 7.76 13.26
C PHE A 325 15.84 9.18 13.15
N THR A 326 15.15 9.50 12.09
CA THR A 326 14.55 10.83 11.88
C THR A 326 13.04 10.71 11.84
N GLU A 327 12.37 11.43 12.72
CA GLU A 327 10.93 11.63 12.77
C GLU A 327 10.60 12.89 11.96
N TYR A 328 9.72 12.76 10.99
CA TYR A 328 9.18 13.88 10.20
C TYR A 328 7.71 14.10 10.57
N LYS A 329 7.39 15.29 11.12
CA LYS A 329 6.02 15.74 11.39
C LYS A 329 5.73 16.93 10.48
N GLY A 330 5.10 16.67 9.33
CA GLY A 330 4.92 17.68 8.30
C GLY A 330 6.27 18.20 7.79
N HIS A 331 6.58 19.47 8.06
CA HIS A 331 7.84 20.11 7.67
C HIS A 331 8.95 20.05 8.73
N GLU A 332 8.62 19.58 9.91
CA GLU A 332 9.58 19.48 11.03
C GLU A 332 10.26 18.11 10.99
N ALA A 333 11.57 18.11 11.20
CA ALA A 333 12.38 16.90 11.27
C ALA A 333 13.16 16.85 12.58
N THR A 334 12.97 15.81 13.36
CA THR A 334 13.70 15.56 14.60
C THR A 334 14.55 14.32 14.45
N THR A 335 15.86 14.44 14.64
CA THR A 335 16.80 13.35 14.46
C THR A 335 17.30 12.82 15.81
N TYR A 336 17.36 11.52 15.91
CA TYR A 336 17.84 10.76 17.05
C TYR A 336 19.00 9.87 16.59
N THR A 337 19.98 9.67 17.47
CA THR A 337 21.10 8.78 17.20
C THR A 337 21.01 7.56 18.10
N LYS A 338 21.24 6.38 17.56
CA LYS A 338 21.26 5.13 18.31
C LYS A 338 22.41 5.14 19.32
N ALA A 339 22.07 4.88 20.57
CA ALA A 339 23.09 4.73 21.62
C ALA A 339 23.95 3.49 21.36
N ASN A 340 25.25 3.60 21.54
CA ASN A 340 26.13 2.44 21.51
C ASN A 340 25.80 1.50 22.68
N SER A 341 25.84 0.20 22.41
CA SER A 341 25.55 -0.86 23.41
C SER A 341 26.54 -0.97 24.56
N ASP A 342 27.57 -0.12 24.58
CA ASP A 342 28.69 -0.20 25.55
C ASP A 342 28.64 0.89 26.64
N ASN A 343 27.47 1.49 26.90
CA ASN A 343 27.32 2.41 28.05
C ASN A 343 26.10 2.05 28.89
#